data_337b2b26ad8298eff82e5481a093eff6
#
_entry.id   337b2b26ad8298eff82e5481a093eff6
#
_cell.length_a   1.000
_cell.length_b   1.000
_cell.length_c   1.000
_cell.angle_alpha   90.00
_cell.angle_beta   90.00
_cell.angle_gamma   90.00
#
_symmetry.space_group_name_H-M   'P 1'
#
loop_
_entity.id
_entity.type
_entity.pdbx_description
1 polymer ?
#
loop_
_entity_poly.entity_id
_entity_poly.type
_entity_poly.pdbx_seq_one_letter_code
_entity_poly.pdbx_strand_id
1 'polypeptide(L)'
;HSYDFFLNQNKKMKKKKNIKRIHISEQLILDSGKTLPEYEIAYETYGKLNKTKSNAIFICHALTGDQFCTLKNPINNKKGWWNSLVGPGKVIDTNFFFVICSNVLGGCMGTTGPESINPETKKPYGLGFPVITINDMVKVQNRLVDALNIKKLFAVIGGSMGGMQALEWATSFGHKVHSVIPIASSYRHSAQNIAFHEIGRQAIMADPDWNKGAY
;
A
#
# COMPACT_ATOMS: atom_id res chain seq x y z
N HIS A 1 -12.58 -29.62 -8.13
CA HIS A 1 -11.57 -28.52 -8.26
C HIS A 1 -12.21 -27.12 -8.46
N SER A 2 -13.28 -26.94 -9.28
CA SER A 2 -13.89 -25.62 -9.50
C SER A 2 -14.69 -25.12 -8.30
N TYR A 3 -15.39 -26.02 -7.57
CA TYR A 3 -16.23 -25.67 -6.43
C TYR A 3 -15.39 -25.21 -5.20
N ASP A 4 -14.25 -25.83 -4.96
CA ASP A 4 -13.31 -25.43 -3.90
C ASP A 4 -12.65 -24.09 -4.20
N PHE A 5 -12.40 -23.79 -5.48
CA PHE A 5 -11.89 -22.51 -5.93
C PHE A 5 -12.90 -21.38 -5.64
N PHE A 6 -14.18 -21.57 -5.99
CA PHE A 6 -15.26 -20.61 -5.72
C PHE A 6 -15.51 -20.41 -4.22
N LEU A 7 -15.47 -21.47 -3.41
CA LEU A 7 -15.60 -21.35 -1.96
C LEU A 7 -14.42 -20.60 -1.32
N ASN A 8 -13.21 -20.80 -1.82
CA ASN A 8 -12.03 -20.09 -1.36
C ASN A 8 -12.03 -18.61 -1.77
N GLN A 9 -12.48 -18.29 -2.97
CA GLN A 9 -12.70 -16.91 -3.44
C GLN A 9 -13.74 -16.21 -2.58
N ASN A 10 -14.90 -16.82 -2.32
CA ASN A 10 -15.95 -16.25 -1.47
C ASN A 10 -15.50 -16.06 0.00
N LYS A 11 -14.70 -16.97 0.55
CA LYS A 11 -14.08 -16.82 1.88
C LYS A 11 -13.05 -15.68 1.91
N LYS A 12 -12.28 -15.52 0.84
CA LYS A 12 -11.29 -14.45 0.68
C LYS A 12 -11.96 -13.09 0.56
N MET A 13 -13.04 -12.99 -0.22
CA MET A 13 -13.85 -11.77 -0.34
C MET A 13 -14.55 -11.38 0.95
N LYS A 14 -15.13 -12.35 1.71
CA LYS A 14 -15.72 -12.08 3.04
C LYS A 14 -14.69 -11.58 4.04
N LYS A 15 -13.46 -12.11 4.03
CA LYS A 15 -12.36 -11.64 4.89
C LYS A 15 -11.85 -10.25 4.50
N LYS A 16 -11.85 -9.90 3.20
CA LYS A 16 -11.50 -8.54 2.74
C LYS A 16 -12.52 -7.48 3.19
N LYS A 17 -13.78 -7.84 3.47
CA LYS A 17 -14.81 -6.91 3.97
C LYS A 17 -14.50 -6.35 5.37
N ASN A 18 -13.71 -7.05 6.18
CA ASN A 18 -13.33 -6.61 7.54
C ASN A 18 -12.00 -5.85 7.60
N ILE A 19 -11.45 -5.44 6.45
CA ILE A 19 -10.25 -4.61 6.38
C ILE A 19 -10.62 -3.16 6.72
N LYS A 20 -9.82 -2.54 7.59
CA LYS A 20 -9.96 -1.12 7.93
C LYS A 20 -9.68 -0.25 6.72
N ARG A 21 -10.63 0.62 6.36
CA ARG A 21 -10.53 1.51 5.20
C ARG A 21 -10.99 2.91 5.56
N ILE A 22 -10.50 3.86 4.78
CA ILE A 22 -11.03 5.20 4.71
C ILE A 22 -11.38 5.52 3.27
N HIS A 23 -12.56 6.07 3.06
CA HIS A 23 -13.00 6.56 1.76
C HIS A 23 -12.62 8.03 1.61
N ILE A 24 -12.04 8.37 0.46
CA ILE A 24 -11.67 9.74 0.08
C ILE A 24 -12.54 10.13 -1.12
N SER A 25 -13.42 11.08 -0.90
CA SER A 25 -14.34 11.62 -1.93
C SER A 25 -13.71 12.71 -2.79
N GLU A 26 -12.54 13.23 -2.41
CA GLU A 26 -11.79 14.17 -3.23
C GLU A 26 -11.08 13.44 -4.37
N GLN A 27 -11.20 14.01 -5.58
CA GLN A 27 -10.50 13.47 -6.73
C GLN A 27 -8.98 13.51 -6.56
N LEU A 28 -8.31 12.49 -7.10
CA LEU A 28 -6.86 12.40 -7.19
C LEU A 28 -6.42 12.58 -8.64
N ILE A 29 -5.64 13.62 -8.91
CA ILE A 29 -4.98 13.80 -10.20
C ILE A 29 -3.66 13.04 -10.14
N LEU A 30 -3.53 12.05 -11.03
CA LEU A 30 -2.36 11.19 -11.16
C LEU A 30 -1.28 11.86 -12.02
N ASP A 31 -0.04 11.42 -11.85
CA ASP A 31 1.09 11.90 -12.66
C ASP A 31 0.90 11.61 -14.16
N SER A 32 0.11 10.61 -14.50
CA SER A 32 -0.31 10.30 -15.88
C SER A 32 -1.29 11.32 -16.48
N GLY A 33 -1.76 12.29 -15.71
CA GLY A 33 -2.84 13.23 -16.09
C GLY A 33 -4.26 12.64 -15.98
N LYS A 34 -4.39 11.34 -15.70
CA LYS A 34 -5.69 10.73 -15.42
C LYS A 34 -6.16 11.06 -14.02
N THR A 35 -7.47 10.94 -13.79
CA THR A 35 -8.09 11.26 -12.51
C THR A 35 -8.81 10.04 -11.94
N LEU A 36 -8.65 9.82 -10.64
CA LEU A 36 -9.54 8.96 -9.85
C LEU A 36 -10.53 9.86 -9.13
N PRO A 37 -11.84 9.76 -9.40
CA PRO A 37 -12.85 10.67 -8.83
C PRO A 37 -12.99 10.48 -7.32
N GLU A 38 -12.84 9.27 -6.85
CA GLU A 38 -12.87 8.85 -5.46
C GLU A 38 -12.01 7.60 -5.28
N TYR A 39 -11.58 7.30 -4.06
CA TYR A 39 -10.80 6.09 -3.80
C TYR A 39 -10.85 5.68 -2.33
N GLU A 40 -10.57 4.42 -2.06
CA GLU A 40 -10.42 3.86 -0.72
C GLU A 40 -8.95 3.61 -0.41
N ILE A 41 -8.59 3.80 0.86
CA ILE A 41 -7.27 3.48 1.39
C ILE A 41 -7.45 2.43 2.50
N ALA A 42 -6.97 1.22 2.25
CA ALA A 42 -6.89 0.18 3.26
C ALA A 42 -5.62 0.37 4.09
N TYR A 43 -5.74 0.29 5.42
CA TYR A 43 -4.61 0.51 6.31
C TYR A 43 -4.77 -0.21 7.64
N GLU A 44 -3.67 -0.35 8.35
CA GLU A 44 -3.64 -0.81 9.74
C GLU A 44 -2.85 0.16 10.61
N THR A 45 -3.15 0.12 11.90
CA THR A 45 -2.44 0.92 12.89
C THR A 45 -2.11 0.06 14.11
N TYR A 46 -0.94 0.32 14.70
CA TYR A 46 -0.45 -0.42 15.86
C TYR A 46 0.09 0.56 16.89
N GLY A 47 -0.05 0.23 18.17
CA GLY A 47 0.31 1.14 19.25
C GLY A 47 -0.73 2.24 19.47
N LYS A 48 -0.34 3.29 20.19
CA LYS A 48 -1.22 4.39 20.58
C LYS A 48 -0.65 5.74 20.18
N LEU A 49 -1.45 6.54 19.49
CA LEU A 49 -1.10 7.92 19.16
C LEU A 49 -1.11 8.77 20.43
N ASN A 50 -0.02 9.47 20.71
CA ASN A 50 0.07 10.34 21.87
C ASN A 50 -0.76 11.63 21.70
N LYS A 51 -0.95 12.38 22.77
CA LYS A 51 -1.78 13.61 22.77
C LYS A 51 -1.28 14.68 21.79
N THR A 52 0.04 14.78 21.63
CA THR A 52 0.69 15.74 20.72
C THR A 52 0.79 15.23 19.28
N LYS A 53 0.42 13.96 19.04
CA LYS A 53 0.51 13.28 17.74
C LYS A 53 1.92 13.29 17.12
N SER A 54 2.94 13.25 17.96
CA SER A 54 4.34 13.37 17.56
C SER A 54 5.08 12.03 17.43
N ASN A 55 4.41 10.91 17.80
CA ASN A 55 5.01 9.57 17.84
C ASN A 55 4.57 8.66 16.67
N ALA A 56 4.07 9.23 15.58
CA ALA A 56 3.58 8.45 14.45
C ALA A 56 4.72 8.04 13.51
N ILE A 57 4.84 6.75 13.22
CA ILE A 57 5.74 6.18 12.20
C ILE A 57 4.89 5.62 11.07
N PHE A 58 5.22 5.99 9.83
CA PHE A 58 4.59 5.43 8.64
C PHE A 58 5.49 4.35 8.02
N ILE A 59 4.96 3.15 7.84
CA ILE A 59 5.67 2.03 7.20
C ILE A 59 5.14 1.85 5.78
N CYS A 60 6.05 1.94 4.81
CA CYS A 60 5.79 1.72 3.40
C CYS A 60 6.17 0.29 3.02
N HIS A 61 5.22 -0.50 2.54
CA HIS A 61 5.49 -1.89 2.14
C HIS A 61 6.14 -2.00 0.75
N ALA A 62 6.85 -3.11 0.53
CA ALA A 62 7.41 -3.47 -0.77
C ALA A 62 6.32 -3.95 -1.75
N LEU A 63 6.69 -4.20 -3.02
CA LEU A 63 5.77 -4.58 -4.10
C LEU A 63 4.82 -5.73 -3.72
N THR A 64 5.32 -6.74 -3.03
CA THR A 64 4.56 -7.93 -2.62
C THR A 64 3.99 -7.86 -1.20
N GLY A 65 4.15 -6.70 -0.53
CA GLY A 65 3.64 -6.48 0.83
C GLY A 65 2.20 -6.01 0.87
N ASP A 66 1.74 -5.76 2.08
CA ASP A 66 0.42 -5.23 2.38
C ASP A 66 0.45 -4.38 3.68
N GLN A 67 -0.69 -3.90 4.13
CA GLN A 67 -0.82 -3.11 5.36
C GLN A 67 -0.58 -3.92 6.66
N PHE A 68 -0.51 -5.23 6.60
CA PHE A 68 -0.34 -6.08 7.79
C PHE A 68 1.14 -6.30 8.11
N CYS A 69 1.85 -5.24 8.47
CA CYS A 69 3.29 -5.30 8.73
C CYS A 69 3.65 -6.08 10.01
N THR A 70 2.77 -6.14 11.00
CA THR A 70 2.98 -6.90 12.25
C THR A 70 1.70 -7.58 12.72
N LEU A 71 1.78 -8.32 13.83
CA LEU A 71 0.71 -9.17 14.36
C LEU A 71 0.27 -10.24 13.36
N LYS A 72 -0.99 -10.66 13.46
CA LYS A 72 -1.54 -11.71 12.60
C LYS A 72 -2.38 -11.09 11.50
N ASN A 73 -2.03 -11.38 10.25
CA ASN A 73 -2.82 -10.97 9.10
C ASN A 73 -4.19 -11.71 9.13
N PRO A 74 -5.32 -10.99 9.20
CA PRO A 74 -6.65 -11.59 9.35
C PRO A 74 -7.11 -12.35 8.10
N ILE A 75 -6.47 -12.12 6.95
CA ILE A 75 -6.85 -12.77 5.69
C ILE A 75 -6.26 -14.17 5.57
N ASN A 76 -4.96 -14.32 5.84
CA ASN A 76 -4.22 -15.57 5.64
C ASN A 76 -3.73 -16.23 6.92
N ASN A 77 -3.96 -15.61 8.08
CA ASN A 77 -3.53 -16.05 9.40
C ASN A 77 -2.01 -16.12 9.62
N LYS A 78 -1.19 -15.63 8.68
CA LYS A 78 0.28 -15.56 8.83
C LYS A 78 0.66 -14.36 9.68
N LYS A 79 1.87 -14.40 10.27
CA LYS A 79 2.46 -13.24 10.94
C LYS A 79 2.73 -12.14 9.92
N GLY A 80 2.60 -10.88 10.34
CA GLY A 80 2.96 -9.72 9.52
C GLY A 80 4.40 -9.78 9.05
N TRP A 81 4.66 -9.22 7.87
CA TRP A 81 5.95 -9.37 7.18
C TRP A 81 7.13 -8.67 7.90
N TRP A 82 6.88 -7.71 8.78
CA TRP A 82 7.87 -7.08 9.69
C TRP A 82 7.60 -7.39 11.17
N ASN A 83 6.94 -8.48 11.46
CA ASN A 83 6.66 -8.86 12.84
C ASN A 83 7.93 -9.04 13.70
N SER A 84 9.09 -9.23 13.09
CA SER A 84 10.38 -9.26 13.80
C SER A 84 10.82 -7.87 14.29
N LEU A 85 10.47 -6.79 13.59
CA LEU A 85 10.92 -5.43 13.87
C LEU A 85 9.86 -4.58 14.57
N VAL A 86 8.57 -4.85 14.34
CA VAL A 86 7.45 -4.01 14.82
C VAL A 86 6.67 -4.76 15.90
N GLY A 87 6.48 -4.13 17.04
CA GLY A 87 5.68 -4.68 18.14
C GLY A 87 6.19 -4.22 19.51
N PRO A 88 5.52 -4.62 20.60
CA PRO A 88 5.94 -4.28 21.95
C PRO A 88 7.36 -4.80 22.26
N GLY A 89 8.23 -3.92 22.72
CA GLY A 89 9.63 -4.23 23.07
C GLY A 89 10.55 -4.54 21.89
N LYS A 90 10.12 -4.25 20.64
CA LYS A 90 10.92 -4.45 19.42
C LYS A 90 11.59 -3.16 18.98
N VAL A 91 12.35 -3.21 17.88
CA VAL A 91 13.07 -2.04 17.34
C VAL A 91 12.12 -0.87 17.07
N ILE A 92 10.97 -1.14 16.46
CA ILE A 92 9.86 -0.19 16.35
C ILE A 92 8.85 -0.57 17.43
N ASP A 93 9.09 -0.03 18.63
CA ASP A 93 8.34 -0.40 19.83
C ASP A 93 6.96 0.27 19.84
N THR A 94 5.91 -0.52 19.67
CA THR A 94 4.52 -0.04 19.68
C THR A 94 4.01 0.36 21.08
N ASN A 95 4.79 0.17 22.15
CA ASN A 95 4.50 0.80 23.44
C ASN A 95 4.72 2.31 23.40
N PHE A 96 5.65 2.79 22.55
CA PHE A 96 6.02 4.20 22.42
C PHE A 96 5.52 4.81 21.11
N PHE A 97 5.55 4.07 20.02
CA PHE A 97 5.21 4.56 18.69
C PHE A 97 3.82 4.12 18.25
N PHE A 98 3.16 5.03 17.54
CA PHE A 98 1.97 4.75 16.78
C PHE A 98 2.37 4.45 15.34
N VAL A 99 2.26 3.21 14.93
CA VAL A 99 2.68 2.74 13.61
C VAL A 99 1.48 2.72 12.68
N ILE A 100 1.65 3.25 11.48
CA ILE A 100 0.67 3.25 10.39
C ILE A 100 1.28 2.48 9.22
N CYS A 101 0.54 1.57 8.63
CA CYS A 101 0.90 0.93 7.38
C CYS A 101 -0.33 0.88 6.48
N SER A 102 -0.25 1.45 5.27
CA SER A 102 -1.34 1.40 4.29
C SER A 102 -0.99 0.48 3.13
N ASN A 103 -2.00 -0.14 2.53
CA ASN A 103 -1.85 -0.75 1.21
C ASN A 103 -1.70 0.35 0.16
N VAL A 104 -0.78 0.20 -0.77
CA VAL A 104 -0.52 1.21 -1.80
C VAL A 104 -1.68 1.35 -2.78
N LEU A 105 -1.82 2.52 -3.38
CA LEU A 105 -2.72 2.72 -4.51
C LEU A 105 -2.31 1.78 -5.65
N GLY A 106 -3.28 1.16 -6.31
CA GLY A 106 -3.02 0.13 -7.31
C GLY A 106 -2.72 -1.27 -6.73
N GLY A 107 -2.70 -1.40 -5.41
CA GLY A 107 -2.51 -2.68 -4.71
C GLY A 107 -3.77 -3.56 -4.72
N CYS A 108 -3.63 -4.80 -4.22
CA CYS A 108 -4.70 -5.81 -4.21
C CYS A 108 -5.26 -6.15 -2.82
N MET A 109 -4.87 -5.36 -1.78
CA MET A 109 -5.23 -5.66 -0.38
C MET A 109 -6.21 -4.63 0.21
N GLY A 110 -7.04 -4.03 -0.65
CA GLY A 110 -8.21 -3.25 -0.24
C GLY A 110 -8.12 -1.76 -0.51
N THR A 111 -6.97 -1.19 -0.83
CA THR A 111 -6.86 0.13 -1.43
C THR A 111 -7.32 0.06 -2.89
N THR A 112 -7.89 1.15 -3.40
CA THR A 112 -8.33 1.21 -4.79
C THR A 112 -7.23 0.78 -5.76
N GLY A 113 -7.58 -0.16 -6.63
CA GLY A 113 -6.67 -0.80 -7.57
C GLY A 113 -7.43 -1.49 -8.72
N PRO A 114 -6.77 -2.31 -9.54
CA PRO A 114 -7.39 -2.98 -10.69
C PRO A 114 -8.63 -3.82 -10.36
N GLU A 115 -8.71 -4.43 -9.15
CA GLU A 115 -9.88 -5.18 -8.70
C GLU A 115 -11.09 -4.28 -8.33
N SER A 116 -10.87 -3.00 -8.11
CA SER A 116 -11.92 -2.07 -7.67
C SER A 116 -12.92 -1.81 -8.79
N ILE A 117 -14.17 -1.58 -8.39
CA ILE A 117 -15.23 -1.26 -9.35
C ILE A 117 -15.03 0.19 -9.82
N ASN A 118 -14.92 0.35 -11.13
CA ASN A 118 -14.93 1.67 -11.76
C ASN A 118 -16.33 2.28 -11.59
N PRO A 119 -16.46 3.48 -11.00
CA PRO A 119 -17.76 4.09 -10.76
C PRO A 119 -18.53 4.44 -12.03
N GLU A 120 -17.84 4.63 -13.15
CA GLU A 120 -18.46 4.93 -14.45
C GLU A 120 -18.99 3.67 -15.15
N THR A 121 -18.14 2.63 -15.25
CA THR A 121 -18.47 1.41 -16.00
C THR A 121 -19.21 0.37 -15.18
N LYS A 122 -19.24 0.50 -13.84
CA LYS A 122 -19.77 -0.47 -12.87
C LYS A 122 -19.11 -1.87 -12.96
N LYS A 123 -17.93 -1.95 -13.54
CA LYS A 123 -17.12 -3.16 -13.70
C LYS A 123 -15.75 -2.95 -13.05
N PRO A 124 -15.01 -4.02 -12.72
CA PRO A 124 -13.62 -3.86 -12.28
C PRO A 124 -12.80 -3.06 -13.30
N TYR A 125 -11.89 -2.24 -12.82
CA TYR A 125 -10.98 -1.50 -13.70
C TYR A 125 -10.15 -2.43 -14.58
N GLY A 126 -9.66 -3.55 -14.02
CA GLY A 126 -8.79 -4.48 -14.73
C GLY A 126 -7.59 -3.77 -15.36
N LEU A 127 -7.31 -4.07 -16.62
CA LEU A 127 -6.26 -3.40 -17.40
C LEU A 127 -6.55 -1.92 -17.71
N GLY A 128 -7.77 -1.45 -17.51
CA GLY A 128 -8.15 -0.03 -17.62
C GLY A 128 -7.73 0.80 -16.41
N PHE A 129 -7.22 0.19 -15.36
CA PHE A 129 -6.70 0.95 -14.21
C PHE A 129 -5.54 1.86 -14.64
N PRO A 130 -5.50 3.13 -14.21
CA PRO A 130 -4.45 4.04 -14.66
C PRO A 130 -3.07 3.60 -14.16
N VAL A 131 -2.03 3.99 -14.90
CA VAL A 131 -0.64 3.82 -14.46
C VAL A 131 -0.42 4.66 -13.21
N ILE A 132 0.14 4.05 -12.17
CA ILE A 132 0.41 4.64 -10.87
C ILE A 132 1.91 4.80 -10.68
N THR A 133 2.34 5.98 -10.23
CA THR A 133 3.73 6.27 -9.86
C THR A 133 3.96 6.15 -8.36
N ILE A 134 5.21 6.18 -7.92
CA ILE A 134 5.56 6.27 -6.49
C ILE A 134 4.99 7.56 -5.88
N ASN A 135 5.05 8.67 -6.62
CA ASN A 135 4.47 9.94 -6.17
C ASN A 135 2.96 9.84 -5.96
N ASP A 136 2.22 9.17 -6.84
CA ASP A 136 0.78 8.94 -6.66
C ASP A 136 0.48 8.11 -5.40
N MET A 137 1.29 7.07 -5.13
CA MET A 137 1.17 6.29 -3.89
C MET A 137 1.37 7.17 -2.65
N VAL A 138 2.38 8.03 -2.66
CA VAL A 138 2.71 8.91 -1.54
C VAL A 138 1.69 10.02 -1.36
N LYS A 139 1.13 10.59 -2.43
CA LYS A 139 -0.02 11.50 -2.34
C LYS A 139 -1.19 10.87 -1.58
N VAL A 140 -1.53 9.61 -1.89
CA VAL A 140 -2.59 8.87 -1.20
C VAL A 140 -2.25 8.60 0.26
N GLN A 141 -1.01 8.23 0.56
CA GLN A 141 -0.54 8.06 1.94
C GLN A 141 -0.61 9.36 2.74
N ASN A 142 -0.26 10.49 2.12
CA ASN A 142 -0.38 11.80 2.76
C ASN A 142 -1.85 12.13 3.09
N ARG A 143 -2.81 11.81 2.21
CA ARG A 143 -4.25 11.97 2.50
C ARG A 143 -4.68 11.13 3.71
N LEU A 144 -4.16 9.92 3.86
CA LEU A 144 -4.42 9.11 5.06
C LEU A 144 -3.86 9.77 6.32
N VAL A 145 -2.63 10.28 6.27
CA VAL A 145 -1.99 10.98 7.40
C VAL A 145 -2.81 12.22 7.80
N ASP A 146 -3.29 13.00 6.83
CA ASP A 146 -4.16 14.15 7.07
C ASP A 146 -5.51 13.73 7.67
N ALA A 147 -6.13 12.67 7.17
CA ALA A 147 -7.39 12.14 7.71
C ALA A 147 -7.26 11.61 9.15
N LEU A 148 -6.08 11.10 9.53
CA LEU A 148 -5.75 10.76 10.91
C LEU A 148 -5.41 11.99 11.77
N ASN A 149 -5.45 13.19 11.16
CA ASN A 149 -5.13 14.46 11.80
C ASN A 149 -3.72 14.48 12.41
N ILE A 150 -2.74 13.93 11.68
CA ILE A 150 -1.32 13.93 12.05
C ILE A 150 -0.61 14.98 11.20
N LYS A 151 -0.07 16.00 11.83
CA LYS A 151 0.61 17.11 11.15
C LYS A 151 2.02 16.75 10.72
N LYS A 152 2.71 15.92 11.51
CA LYS A 152 4.11 15.56 11.25
C LYS A 152 4.39 14.13 11.75
N LEU A 153 4.95 13.32 10.86
CA LEU A 153 5.41 11.96 11.17
C LEU A 153 6.77 12.01 11.86
N PHE A 154 6.97 11.14 12.84
CA PHE A 154 8.27 10.93 13.46
C PHE A 154 9.26 10.31 12.46
N ALA A 155 8.80 9.30 11.72
CA ALA A 155 9.60 8.70 10.66
C ALA A 155 8.71 8.09 9.56
N VAL A 156 9.27 8.00 8.35
CA VAL A 156 8.76 7.16 7.27
C VAL A 156 9.82 6.11 6.96
N ILE A 157 9.44 4.83 6.97
CA ILE A 157 10.37 3.71 6.85
C ILE A 157 9.85 2.76 5.76
N GLY A 158 10.71 2.32 4.86
CA GLY A 158 10.31 1.34 3.86
C GLY A 158 11.48 0.61 3.22
N GLY A 159 11.22 -0.63 2.80
CA GLY A 159 12.17 -1.47 2.08
C GLY A 159 11.82 -1.62 0.60
N SER A 160 12.82 -1.71 -0.28
CA SER A 160 12.64 -1.89 -1.72
C SER A 160 11.73 -0.79 -2.31
N MET A 161 10.60 -1.13 -2.94
CA MET A 161 9.60 -0.15 -3.38
C MET A 161 9.08 0.74 -2.22
N GLY A 162 9.02 0.22 -1.00
CA GLY A 162 8.70 1.01 0.18
C GLY A 162 9.77 2.05 0.51
N GLY A 163 11.04 1.77 0.22
CA GLY A 163 12.13 2.73 0.34
C GLY A 163 12.06 3.84 -0.71
N MET A 164 11.58 3.55 -1.93
CA MET A 164 11.29 4.58 -2.94
C MET A 164 10.18 5.51 -2.45
N GLN A 165 9.14 4.97 -1.83
CA GLN A 165 8.07 5.76 -1.22
C GLN A 165 8.60 6.62 -0.07
N ALA A 166 9.50 6.10 0.78
CA ALA A 166 10.12 6.88 1.84
C ALA A 166 10.96 8.05 1.31
N LEU A 167 11.71 7.84 0.23
CA LEU A 167 12.44 8.91 -0.46
C LEU A 167 11.47 9.95 -1.07
N GLU A 168 10.38 9.51 -1.66
CA GLU A 168 9.35 10.39 -2.21
C GLU A 168 8.65 11.22 -1.11
N TRP A 169 8.44 10.66 0.08
CA TRP A 169 7.97 11.42 1.24
C TRP A 169 8.93 12.55 1.61
N ALA A 170 10.26 12.31 1.54
CA ALA A 170 11.25 13.35 1.82
C ALA A 170 11.22 14.48 0.79
N THR A 171 11.00 14.18 -0.48
CA THR A 171 10.99 15.17 -1.56
C THR A 171 9.68 15.94 -1.64
N SER A 172 8.55 15.24 -1.64
CA SER A 172 7.23 15.86 -1.84
C SER A 172 6.61 16.41 -0.55
N PHE A 173 6.88 15.79 0.60
CA PHE A 173 6.30 16.14 1.89
C PHE A 173 7.34 16.25 3.02
N GLY A 174 8.56 16.69 2.71
CA GLY A 174 9.65 16.79 3.69
C GLY A 174 9.32 17.63 4.92
N HIS A 175 8.47 18.63 4.79
CA HIS A 175 7.98 19.44 5.92
C HIS A 175 7.10 18.65 6.90
N LYS A 176 6.50 17.53 6.47
CA LYS A 176 5.64 16.64 7.27
C LYS A 176 6.37 15.44 7.89
N VAL A 177 7.68 15.31 7.72
CA VAL A 177 8.43 14.19 8.29
C VAL A 177 9.66 14.71 9.06
N HIS A 178 10.03 14.00 10.13
CA HIS A 178 11.30 14.27 10.83
C HIS A 178 12.45 13.52 10.22
N SER A 179 12.23 12.26 9.84
CA SER A 179 13.25 11.39 9.27
C SER A 179 12.65 10.40 8.29
N VAL A 180 13.46 9.98 7.33
CA VAL A 180 13.13 8.91 6.39
C VAL A 180 14.21 7.85 6.42
N ILE A 181 13.81 6.57 6.37
CA ILE A 181 14.70 5.41 6.45
C ILE A 181 14.42 4.51 5.26
N PRO A 182 15.03 4.78 4.09
CA PRO A 182 14.95 3.90 2.95
C PRO A 182 15.90 2.71 3.14
N ILE A 183 15.41 1.48 2.96
CA ILE A 183 16.18 0.26 3.17
C ILE A 183 16.26 -0.50 1.84
N ALA A 184 17.46 -0.91 1.43
CA ALA A 184 17.68 -1.71 0.22
C ALA A 184 16.92 -1.14 -1.00
N SER A 185 17.08 0.15 -1.26
CA SER A 185 16.30 0.91 -2.23
C SER A 185 17.18 1.88 -3.02
N SER A 186 16.62 2.43 -4.08
CA SER A 186 17.26 3.38 -4.97
C SER A 186 16.27 4.48 -5.36
N TYR A 187 16.76 5.69 -5.60
CA TYR A 187 15.96 6.80 -6.11
C TYR A 187 15.65 6.69 -7.62
N ARG A 188 16.36 5.80 -8.33
CA ARG A 188 16.19 5.59 -9.77
C ARG A 188 16.47 4.13 -10.12
N HIS A 189 15.60 3.53 -10.94
CA HIS A 189 15.87 2.23 -11.54
C HIS A 189 16.96 2.34 -12.62
N SER A 190 17.90 1.41 -12.58
CA SER A 190 18.85 1.21 -13.69
C SER A 190 18.15 0.56 -14.88
N ALA A 191 18.75 0.67 -16.08
CA ALA A 191 18.25 -0.04 -17.26
C ALA A 191 18.13 -1.55 -17.04
N GLN A 192 19.06 -2.15 -16.27
CA GLN A 192 19.01 -3.55 -15.89
C GLN A 192 17.76 -3.89 -15.05
N ASN A 193 17.45 -3.08 -14.05
CA ASN A 193 16.26 -3.28 -13.23
C ASN A 193 14.97 -3.17 -14.05
N ILE A 194 14.92 -2.20 -14.97
CA ILE A 194 13.79 -2.04 -15.89
C ILE A 194 13.62 -3.28 -16.77
N ALA A 195 14.72 -3.81 -17.31
CA ALA A 195 14.71 -5.03 -18.11
C ALA A 195 14.19 -6.24 -17.35
N PHE A 196 14.63 -6.45 -16.11
CA PHE A 196 14.13 -7.56 -15.27
C PHE A 196 12.63 -7.44 -14.97
N HIS A 197 12.13 -6.25 -14.71
CA HIS A 197 10.70 -6.04 -14.51
C HIS A 197 9.90 -6.29 -15.80
N GLU A 198 10.45 -5.92 -16.96
CA GLU A 198 9.82 -6.20 -18.25
C GLU A 198 9.74 -7.68 -18.54
N ILE A 199 10.82 -8.45 -18.29
CA ILE A 199 10.82 -9.91 -18.41
C ILE A 199 9.71 -10.52 -17.54
N GLY A 200 9.56 -10.07 -16.29
CA GLY A 200 8.49 -10.53 -15.40
C GLY A 200 7.09 -10.25 -15.95
N ARG A 201 6.86 -9.04 -16.49
CA ARG A 201 5.58 -8.70 -17.12
C ARG A 201 5.30 -9.56 -18.34
N GLN A 202 6.28 -9.73 -19.22
CA GLN A 202 6.13 -10.55 -20.42
C GLN A 202 5.86 -12.03 -20.08
N ALA A 203 6.54 -12.57 -19.07
CA ALA A 203 6.31 -13.93 -18.61
C ALA A 203 4.85 -14.13 -18.12
N ILE A 204 4.32 -13.19 -17.34
CA ILE A 204 2.93 -13.23 -16.87
C ILE A 204 1.95 -13.14 -18.04
N MET A 205 2.18 -12.21 -18.97
CA MET A 205 1.28 -12.00 -20.11
C MET A 205 1.33 -13.13 -21.13
N ALA A 206 2.41 -13.92 -21.17
CA ALA A 206 2.56 -15.09 -22.02
C ALA A 206 1.92 -16.35 -21.42
N ASP A 207 1.52 -16.32 -20.14
CA ASP A 207 0.85 -17.45 -19.50
C ASP A 207 -0.52 -17.70 -20.18
N PRO A 208 -0.84 -18.96 -20.58
CA PRO A 208 -2.14 -19.30 -21.17
C PRO A 208 -3.34 -18.90 -20.31
N ASP A 209 -3.18 -18.88 -18.98
CA ASP A 209 -4.23 -18.52 -18.02
C ASP A 209 -4.33 -17.00 -17.77
N TRP A 210 -3.49 -16.19 -18.41
CA TRP A 210 -3.48 -14.73 -18.25
C TRP A 210 -4.84 -14.09 -18.54
N ASN A 211 -5.56 -14.61 -19.55
CA ASN A 211 -6.91 -14.15 -19.92
C ASN A 211 -7.07 -12.61 -19.90
N LYS A 212 -6.09 -11.88 -20.44
CA LYS A 212 -6.07 -10.41 -20.44
C LYS A 212 -6.22 -9.78 -19.04
N GLY A 213 -5.67 -10.43 -18.04
CA GLY A 213 -5.73 -9.99 -16.63
C GLY A 213 -7.02 -10.35 -15.88
N ALA A 214 -7.86 -11.20 -16.46
CA ALA A 214 -9.12 -11.67 -15.86
C ALA A 214 -9.03 -13.12 -15.35
N TYR A 215 -7.93 -13.51 -14.73
CA TYR A 215 -7.63 -14.85 -14.16
C TYR A 215 -7.94 -14.95 -12.67
#